data_07f4def474134505403a97a2da7a98f0
#
_entry.id   07f4def474134505403a97a2da7a98f0
#
_cell.length_a   1.000
_cell.length_b   1.000
_cell.length_c   1.000
_cell.angle_alpha   90.00
_cell.angle_beta   90.00
_cell.angle_gamma   90.00
#
_symmetry.space_group_name_H-M   'P 1'
#
loop_
_entity.id
_entity.type
_entity.pdbx_description
1 polymer ?
#
loop_
_entity_poly.entity_id
_entity_poly.type
_entity_poly.pdbx_seq_one_letter_code
_entity_poly.pdbx_strand_id
1 'polypeptide(L)'
;MATHPNLRTVDSDGPDDTFRSPPQNLEAEQALLGAILVNNEACDRVSSFLLPDHFSEAIHARIFEAASTLIRIGKLASPITLKTYFDSDATMKEIGGPAYLGRLAASATTIINAEEYGRAIYELAQRRK
;
A
#
# COMPACT_ATOMS: atom_id res chain seq x y z
N MET A 1 29.29 -10.09 -24.94
CA MET A 1 28.71 -10.22 -24.47
C MET A 1 28.39 -10.01 -23.81
N ALA A 2 28.57 -9.79 -23.79
CA ALA A 2 27.90 -9.62 -23.10
C ALA A 2 27.70 -9.25 -22.31
N THR A 3 27.83 -9.13 -22.50
CA THR A 3 27.35 -8.98 -21.75
C THR A 3 27.14 -8.55 -21.04
N HIS A 4 27.24 -8.32 -21.05
CA HIS A 4 26.66 -8.14 -20.29
C HIS A 4 26.35 -7.92 -19.54
N PRO A 5 26.69 -7.88 -19.88
CA PRO A 5 26.18 -7.78 -19.05
C PRO A 5 26.00 -7.43 -18.29
N ASN A 6 26.06 -7.43 -18.49
CA ASN A 6 25.50 -7.33 -17.77
C ASN A 6 25.48 -6.89 -17.00
N LEU A 7 25.81 -6.62 -17.37
CA LEU A 7 25.56 -6.45 -16.55
C LEU A 7 25.22 -5.96 -15.95
N ARG A 8 24.97 -5.91 -16.21
CA ARG A 8 24.31 -5.63 -15.50
C ARG A 8 23.81 -5.51 -14.80
N THR A 9 23.94 -5.49 -14.90
CA THR A 9 23.23 -5.49 -14.13
C THR A 9 23.07 -5.25 -13.37
N VAL A 10 23.18 -5.12 -13.50
CA VAL A 10 22.79 -5.10 -12.70
C VAL A 10 22.66 -4.59 -12.12
N ASP A 11 22.60 -4.25 -12.23
CA ASP A 11 22.19 -3.86 -11.56
C ASP A 11 21.80 -3.29 -11.12
N SER A 12 21.96 -3.07 -11.83
CA SER A 12 21.54 -2.40 -11.23
C SER A 12 20.69 -2.35 -10.52
N ASP A 13 20.29 -2.50 -10.23
CA ASP A 13 19.56 -2.42 -9.39
C ASP A 13 19.81 -2.11 -8.23
N GLY A 14 20.00 -1.47 -8.30
CA GLY A 14 20.20 -1.35 -7.34
C GLY A 14 20.52 -0.75 -6.19
N PRO A 15 21.55 -1.02 -5.63
CA PRO A 15 21.85 -0.53 -4.31
C PRO A 15 21.88 0.98 -4.20
N ASP A 16 22.18 1.64 -5.29
CA ASP A 16 22.31 3.10 -5.24
C ASP A 16 21.01 3.80 -4.93
N ASP A 17 19.90 3.22 -5.39
CA ASP A 17 18.60 3.82 -5.16
C ASP A 17 18.23 3.81 -3.69
N THR A 18 18.66 2.79 -2.96
CA THR A 18 18.32 2.70 -1.55
C THR A 18 19.06 3.71 -0.70
N PHE A 19 20.17 4.24 -1.19
CA PHE A 19 20.88 5.29 -0.46
C PHE A 19 20.21 6.64 -0.57
N ARG A 20 19.44 6.87 -1.60
CA ARG A 20 18.95 8.20 -1.92
C ARG A 20 17.59 8.50 -1.35
N SER A 21 16.85 7.47 -0.93
CA SER A 21 15.53 7.68 -0.38
C SER A 21 15.27 6.67 0.72
N PRO A 22 14.35 6.99 1.64
CA PRO A 22 13.98 6.03 2.66
C PRO A 22 13.43 4.76 2.03
N PRO A 23 13.64 3.60 2.65
CA PRO A 23 13.10 2.36 2.12
C PRO A 23 11.58 2.40 2.05
N GLN A 24 11.04 1.99 0.93
CA GLN A 24 9.60 1.91 0.72
C GLN A 24 9.30 0.87 -0.34
N ASN A 25 8.07 0.42 -0.37
CA ASN A 25 7.60 -0.51 -1.38
C ASN A 25 6.17 -0.15 -1.75
N LEU A 26 6.04 0.74 -2.72
CA LEU A 26 4.72 1.25 -3.11
C LEU A 26 3.82 0.16 -3.66
N GLU A 27 4.39 -0.81 -4.39
CA GLU A 27 3.60 -1.90 -4.92
C GLU A 27 2.99 -2.74 -3.81
N ALA A 28 3.75 -3.00 -2.75
CA ALA A 28 3.23 -3.73 -1.61
C ALA A 28 2.12 -2.97 -0.93
N GLU A 29 2.29 -1.64 -0.79
CA GLU A 29 1.25 -0.82 -0.18
C GLU A 29 -0.03 -0.85 -1.01
N GLN A 30 0.10 -0.72 -2.32
CA GLN A 30 -1.05 -0.73 -3.21
C GLN A 30 -1.73 -2.09 -3.21
N ALA A 31 -0.96 -3.17 -3.25
CA ALA A 31 -1.53 -4.51 -3.29
C ALA A 31 -2.25 -4.85 -1.98
N LEU A 32 -1.69 -4.44 -0.86
CA LEU A 32 -2.34 -4.67 0.43
C LEU A 32 -3.64 -3.90 0.54
N LEU A 33 -3.60 -2.61 0.22
CA LEU A 33 -4.80 -1.79 0.29
C LEU A 33 -5.87 -2.31 -0.67
N GLY A 34 -5.46 -2.73 -1.87
CA GLY A 34 -6.40 -3.32 -2.82
C GLY A 34 -7.04 -4.57 -2.26
N ALA A 35 -6.25 -5.43 -1.62
CA ALA A 35 -6.77 -6.65 -1.03
C ALA A 35 -7.82 -6.34 0.04
N ILE A 36 -7.55 -5.34 0.88
CA ILE A 36 -8.48 -4.94 1.93
C ILE A 36 -9.80 -4.44 1.33
N LEU A 37 -9.71 -3.65 0.26
CA LEU A 37 -10.92 -3.09 -0.37
C LEU A 37 -11.74 -4.13 -1.10
N VAL A 38 -11.12 -5.22 -1.53
CA VAL A 38 -11.84 -6.31 -2.21
C VAL A 38 -12.37 -7.33 -1.19
N ASN A 39 -11.59 -7.58 -0.13
CA ASN A 39 -11.99 -8.54 0.90
C ASN A 39 -11.52 -8.01 2.26
N ASN A 40 -12.49 -7.54 3.04
CA ASN A 40 -12.16 -6.88 4.30
C ASN A 40 -11.45 -7.79 5.29
N GLU A 41 -11.53 -9.10 5.13
CA GLU A 41 -10.79 -10.02 6.00
C GLU A 41 -9.29 -9.83 5.90
N ALA A 42 -8.81 -9.30 4.77
CA ALA A 42 -7.39 -9.02 4.64
C ALA A 42 -6.90 -8.06 5.71
N CYS A 43 -7.77 -7.16 6.17
CA CYS A 43 -7.40 -6.22 7.22
C CYS A 43 -7.06 -6.94 8.52
N ASP A 44 -7.79 -8.02 8.82
CA ASP A 44 -7.55 -8.77 10.05
C ASP A 44 -6.16 -9.41 10.07
N ARG A 45 -5.63 -9.70 8.88
CA ARG A 45 -4.31 -10.33 8.79
C ARG A 45 -3.18 -9.39 9.16
N VAL A 46 -3.43 -8.09 9.14
CA VAL A 46 -2.37 -7.11 9.38
C VAL A 46 -2.68 -6.18 10.56
N SER A 47 -3.92 -6.16 11.05
CA SER A 47 -4.33 -5.16 12.03
C SER A 47 -3.62 -5.32 13.37
N SER A 48 -3.06 -6.48 13.67
CA SER A 48 -2.38 -6.68 14.95
C SER A 48 -1.01 -6.00 14.99
N PHE A 49 -0.42 -5.65 13.85
CA PHE A 49 0.92 -5.07 13.85
C PHE A 49 1.05 -3.83 12.96
N LEU A 50 0.16 -3.63 12.00
CA LEU A 50 0.31 -2.55 11.02
C LEU A 50 -0.54 -1.35 11.40
N LEU A 51 0.07 -0.18 11.37
CA LEU A 51 -0.58 1.09 11.68
C LEU A 51 -0.50 2.01 10.47
N PRO A 52 -1.40 3.00 10.38
CA PRO A 52 -1.35 3.94 9.25
C PRO A 52 0.01 4.59 9.06
N ASP A 53 0.70 4.91 10.16
CA ASP A 53 2.00 5.57 10.08
C ASP A 53 3.07 4.72 9.41
N HIS A 54 2.84 3.43 9.23
CA HIS A 54 3.82 2.57 8.59
C HIS A 54 3.85 2.71 7.08
N PHE A 55 2.81 3.30 6.49
CA PHE A 55 2.78 3.51 5.05
C PHE A 55 3.69 4.67 4.67
N SER A 56 4.42 4.51 3.57
CA SER A 56 5.34 5.54 3.11
C SER A 56 4.62 6.70 2.44
N GLU A 57 3.45 6.44 1.86
CA GLU A 57 2.65 7.47 1.21
C GLU A 57 1.52 7.92 2.14
N ALA A 58 1.41 9.23 2.31
CA ALA A 58 0.39 9.78 3.20
C ALA A 58 -1.02 9.36 2.79
N ILE A 59 -1.28 9.32 1.47
CA ILE A 59 -2.62 8.94 1.02
C ILE A 59 -2.91 7.47 1.34
N HIS A 60 -1.90 6.60 1.27
CA HIS A 60 -2.07 5.20 1.62
C HIS A 60 -2.37 5.05 3.11
N ALA A 61 -1.67 5.83 3.95
CA ALA A 61 -1.93 5.81 5.39
C ALA A 61 -3.37 6.19 5.68
N ARG A 62 -3.88 7.20 4.98
CA ARG A 62 -5.24 7.68 5.20
C ARG A 62 -6.28 6.69 4.70
N ILE A 63 -6.00 6.03 3.57
CA ILE A 63 -6.90 4.99 3.06
C ILE A 63 -6.96 3.83 4.05
N PHE A 64 -5.80 3.41 4.54
CA PHE A 64 -5.74 2.32 5.51
C PHE A 64 -6.51 2.67 6.78
N GLU A 65 -6.33 3.90 7.27
CA GLU A 65 -7.02 4.35 8.47
C GLU A 65 -8.52 4.36 8.27
N ALA A 66 -9.00 4.91 7.16
CA ALA A 66 -10.43 4.98 6.89
C ALA A 66 -11.02 3.59 6.76
N ALA A 67 -10.34 2.69 6.01
CA ALA A 67 -10.84 1.34 5.83
C ALA A 67 -10.86 0.59 7.15
N SER A 68 -9.79 0.69 7.94
CA SER A 68 -9.71 0.01 9.23
C SER A 68 -10.81 0.47 10.17
N THR A 69 -11.09 1.76 10.17
CA THR A 69 -12.12 2.33 11.03
C THR A 69 -13.49 1.77 10.66
N LEU A 70 -13.81 1.74 9.36
CA LEU A 70 -15.10 1.19 8.93
C LEU A 70 -15.24 -0.28 9.31
N ILE A 71 -14.20 -1.05 9.06
CA ILE A 71 -14.24 -2.48 9.36
C ILE A 71 -14.41 -2.70 10.86
N ARG A 72 -13.73 -1.90 11.67
CA ARG A 72 -13.78 -2.06 13.12
C ARG A 72 -15.18 -1.82 13.67
N ILE A 73 -15.94 -0.93 13.05
CA ILE A 73 -17.30 -0.66 13.50
C ILE A 73 -18.33 -1.49 12.75
N GLY A 74 -17.89 -2.52 12.05
CA GLY A 74 -18.79 -3.46 11.41
C GLY A 74 -19.33 -3.03 10.07
N LYS A 75 -18.71 -2.05 9.42
CA LYS A 75 -19.15 -1.57 8.13
C LYS A 75 -18.22 -2.05 7.04
N LEU A 76 -18.72 -2.08 5.80
CA LEU A 76 -17.96 -2.50 4.66
C LEU A 76 -17.02 -1.40 4.21
N ALA A 77 -15.76 -1.74 3.99
CA ALA A 77 -14.79 -0.86 3.37
C ALA A 77 -14.59 -1.31 1.93
N SER A 78 -14.85 -0.42 0.99
CA SER A 78 -14.75 -0.72 -0.44
C SER A 78 -14.46 0.58 -1.16
N PRO A 79 -14.10 0.54 -2.46
CA PRO A 79 -13.93 1.79 -3.18
C PRO A 79 -15.18 2.67 -3.14
N ILE A 80 -16.35 2.05 -3.14
CA ILE A 80 -17.60 2.82 -3.13
C ILE A 80 -17.82 3.50 -1.77
N THR A 81 -17.65 2.74 -0.67
CA THR A 81 -17.91 3.31 0.65
C THR A 81 -16.87 4.34 1.05
N LEU A 82 -15.62 4.18 0.58
CA LEU A 82 -14.58 5.14 0.92
C LEU A 82 -14.62 6.38 0.03
N LYS A 83 -15.33 6.32 -1.08
CA LYS A 83 -15.39 7.45 -1.99
C LYS A 83 -15.80 8.74 -1.28
N THR A 84 -16.79 8.65 -0.43
CA THR A 84 -17.29 9.85 0.26
C THR A 84 -16.26 10.48 1.18
N TYR A 85 -15.36 9.68 1.73
CA TYR A 85 -14.31 10.20 2.59
C TYR A 85 -13.30 11.04 1.82
N PHE A 86 -13.17 10.82 0.51
CA PHE A 86 -12.12 11.42 -0.27
C PHE A 86 -12.62 12.31 -1.40
N ASP A 87 -13.92 12.55 -1.48
CA ASP A 87 -14.49 13.35 -2.58
C ASP A 87 -13.86 14.72 -2.70
N SER A 88 -13.60 15.38 -1.59
CA SER A 88 -13.06 16.75 -1.60
C SER A 88 -11.59 16.80 -1.19
N ASP A 89 -10.95 15.65 -1.12
CA ASP A 89 -9.58 15.57 -0.64
C ASP A 89 -8.60 16.02 -1.73
N ALA A 90 -7.77 17.03 -1.40
CA ALA A 90 -6.85 17.58 -2.38
C ALA A 90 -5.79 16.57 -2.80
N THR A 91 -5.25 15.80 -1.85
CA THR A 91 -4.23 14.80 -2.16
C THR A 91 -4.80 13.71 -3.06
N MET A 92 -6.02 13.27 -2.76
CA MET A 92 -6.66 12.26 -3.60
C MET A 92 -6.89 12.80 -5.01
N LYS A 93 -7.25 14.08 -5.14
CA LYS A 93 -7.46 14.66 -6.46
C LYS A 93 -6.20 14.69 -7.29
N GLU A 94 -5.05 14.89 -6.64
CA GLU A 94 -3.78 14.95 -7.35
C GLU A 94 -3.42 13.62 -8.01
N ILE A 95 -3.91 12.51 -7.47
CA ILE A 95 -3.60 11.19 -8.02
C ILE A 95 -4.75 10.61 -8.82
N GLY A 96 -5.72 11.43 -9.21
CA GLY A 96 -6.80 10.99 -10.07
C GLY A 96 -8.16 10.88 -9.40
N GLY A 97 -8.28 11.39 -8.17
CA GLY A 97 -9.55 11.38 -7.45
C GLY A 97 -9.92 9.99 -6.92
N PRO A 98 -11.18 9.83 -6.49
CA PRO A 98 -11.60 8.55 -5.91
C PRO A 98 -11.45 7.35 -6.83
N ALA A 99 -11.27 7.57 -8.14
CA ALA A 99 -10.99 6.48 -9.06
C ALA A 99 -9.72 5.70 -8.67
N TYR A 100 -8.81 6.35 -7.92
CA TYR A 100 -7.64 5.68 -7.42
C TYR A 100 -8.00 4.47 -6.55
N LEU A 101 -9.09 4.58 -5.78
CA LEU A 101 -9.55 3.46 -4.96
C LEU A 101 -9.89 2.25 -5.81
N GLY A 102 -10.51 2.49 -6.98
CA GLY A 102 -10.80 1.40 -7.90
C GLY A 102 -9.54 0.78 -8.47
N ARG A 103 -8.52 1.60 -8.74
CA ARG A 103 -7.25 1.08 -9.23
C ARG A 103 -6.56 0.22 -8.18
N LEU A 104 -6.66 0.61 -6.90
CA LEU A 104 -6.11 -0.22 -5.83
C LEU A 104 -6.82 -1.58 -5.79
N ALA A 105 -8.14 -1.57 -5.91
CA ALA A 105 -8.89 -2.83 -5.91
C ALA A 105 -8.47 -3.71 -7.07
N ALA A 106 -8.16 -3.11 -8.23
CA ALA A 106 -7.71 -3.86 -9.39
C ALA A 106 -6.32 -4.46 -9.19
N SER A 107 -5.55 -3.93 -8.23
CA SER A 107 -4.21 -4.42 -7.91
C SER A 107 -4.22 -5.42 -6.75
N ALA A 108 -5.39 -5.85 -6.32
CA ALA A 108 -5.53 -6.65 -5.11
C ALA A 108 -4.73 -7.94 -5.16
N THR A 109 -4.18 -8.30 -4.02
CA THR A 109 -3.52 -9.58 -3.84
C THR A 109 -4.44 -10.50 -3.05
N THR A 110 -4.00 -11.75 -2.81
CA THR A 110 -4.78 -12.68 -2.01
C THR A 110 -4.66 -12.35 -0.53
N ILE A 111 -5.57 -12.90 0.28
CA ILE A 111 -5.53 -12.69 1.72
C ILE A 111 -4.20 -13.17 2.32
N ILE A 112 -3.69 -14.30 1.83
CA ILE A 112 -2.42 -14.83 2.34
C ILE A 112 -1.27 -13.89 2.03
N ASN A 113 -1.21 -13.42 0.79
CA ASN A 113 -0.15 -12.48 0.40
C ASN A 113 -0.32 -11.12 1.08
N ALA A 114 -1.54 -10.77 1.46
CA ALA A 114 -1.77 -9.51 2.16
C ALA A 114 -0.97 -9.44 3.45
N GLU A 115 -0.92 -10.54 4.20
CA GLU A 115 -0.14 -10.54 5.44
C GLU A 115 1.34 -10.34 5.15
N GLU A 116 1.87 -11.00 4.11
CA GLU A 116 3.28 -10.84 3.76
C GLU A 116 3.60 -9.41 3.33
N TYR A 117 2.72 -8.82 2.54
CA TYR A 117 2.92 -7.43 2.14
C TYR A 117 2.84 -6.49 3.34
N GLY A 118 1.92 -6.76 4.26
CA GLY A 118 1.84 -5.97 5.49
C GLY A 118 3.11 -6.02 6.29
N ARG A 119 3.71 -7.19 6.41
CA ARG A 119 4.96 -7.32 7.15
C ARG A 119 6.10 -6.58 6.46
N ALA A 120 6.14 -6.64 5.12
CA ALA A 120 7.15 -5.89 4.38
C ALA A 120 7.00 -4.39 4.63
N ILE A 121 5.77 -3.90 4.62
CA ILE A 121 5.51 -2.49 4.88
C ILE A 121 5.96 -2.13 6.29
N TYR A 122 5.64 -2.97 7.26
CA TYR A 122 6.05 -2.75 8.64
C TYR A 122 7.56 -2.68 8.78
N GLU A 123 8.27 -3.65 8.19
CA GLU A 123 9.72 -3.69 8.31
C GLU A 123 10.38 -2.49 7.66
N LEU A 124 9.88 -2.09 6.49
CA LEU A 124 10.42 -0.92 5.83
C LEU A 124 10.17 0.35 6.63
N ALA A 125 9.02 0.42 7.31
CA ALA A 125 8.74 1.56 8.17
C ALA A 125 9.73 1.64 9.33
N GLN A 126 10.11 0.48 9.88
CA GLN A 126 11.09 0.47 10.96
C GLN A 126 12.45 0.99 10.47
N ARG A 127 12.80 0.70 9.23
CA ARG A 127 14.07 1.19 8.68
C ARG A 127 14.08 2.68 8.42
N ARG A 128 12.90 3.29 8.25
CA ARG A 128 12.82 4.72 8.03
C ARG A 128 12.95 5.54 9.31
N LYS A 129 12.93 4.88 10.45
CA LYS A 129 13.05 5.57 11.72
C LYS A 129 14.56 5.82 12.09
#